data_f3bac0d788c71699ceb5f201d4008cf8
#
_entry.id   f3bac0d788c71699ceb5f201d4008cf8
#
_cell.length_a   1.000
_cell.length_b   1.000
_cell.length_c   1.000
_cell.angle_alpha   90.00
_cell.angle_beta   90.00
_cell.angle_gamma   90.00
#
_symmetry.space_group_name_H-M   'P 1'
#
loop_
_entity.id
_entity.type
_entity.pdbx_description
1 polymer ?
#
loop_
_entity_poly.entity_id
_entity_poly.type
_entity_poly.pdbx_seq_one_letter_code
_entity_poly.pdbx_strand_id
1 'polypeptide(L)'
;MAAKERLTMSANIAVTAREVDFVTRFARNWDSLREILGIMRPIRKEPGSVLKSKTASVTLQSGTVGEGEEIPYSKATVVETPYEEMTVEKYAKAVSIESIKTYGYDVAVGMTDDAFLYELQDNVTRRFYSYLNTGTLTSSETTWQRALAMAKGRVINKFKQIHRTVTNVVGFVNVLDLYDYLGD
;
A
#
# COMPACT_ATOMS: atom_id res chain seq x y z
N MET A 1 9.05 -46.36 -0.12
CA MET A 1 9.10 -45.16 -1.02
C MET A 1 8.30 -45.30 -2.31
N ALA A 2 7.48 -46.28 -2.48
CA ALA A 2 6.74 -46.54 -3.74
C ALA A 2 5.30 -45.89 -3.80
N ALA A 3 4.85 -45.25 -2.75
CA ALA A 3 3.50 -44.67 -2.69
C ALA A 3 3.39 -43.26 -3.32
N LYS A 4 4.49 -42.55 -3.53
CA LYS A 4 4.49 -41.20 -4.12
C LYS A 4 4.33 -41.17 -5.65
N GLU A 5 4.66 -42.24 -6.35
CA GLU A 5 4.61 -42.27 -7.81
C GLU A 5 3.21 -42.56 -8.40
N ARG A 6 2.25 -42.95 -7.56
CA ARG A 6 0.88 -43.24 -7.99
C ARG A 6 -0.16 -42.17 -7.65
N LEU A 7 0.30 -41.06 -7.04
CA LEU A 7 -0.54 -39.92 -6.75
C LEU A 7 -0.48 -38.92 -7.90
N THR A 8 -1.61 -38.70 -8.56
CA THR A 8 -1.74 -37.57 -9.49
C THR A 8 -1.56 -36.31 -8.68
N MET A 9 -0.40 -35.69 -8.80
CA MET A 9 -0.11 -34.42 -8.14
C MET A 9 -0.91 -33.33 -8.84
N SER A 10 -1.38 -32.35 -8.09
CA SER A 10 -2.08 -31.16 -8.64
C SER A 10 -1.23 -30.38 -9.65
N ALA A 11 0.10 -30.59 -9.66
CA ALA A 11 1.00 -30.07 -10.68
C ALA A 11 0.77 -30.65 -12.08
N ASN A 12 0.09 -31.80 -12.20
CA ASN A 12 -0.25 -32.44 -13.48
C ASN A 12 -1.63 -32.04 -14.00
N ILE A 13 -2.36 -31.22 -13.27
CA ILE A 13 -3.66 -30.70 -13.67
C ILE A 13 -3.44 -29.28 -14.17
N ALA A 14 -3.70 -29.07 -15.46
CA ALA A 14 -3.67 -27.74 -16.06
C ALA A 14 -4.56 -26.76 -15.29
N VAL A 15 -4.22 -25.47 -15.34
CA VAL A 15 -4.93 -24.35 -14.68
C VAL A 15 -6.43 -24.61 -14.69
N THR A 16 -7.01 -24.78 -13.51
CA THR A 16 -8.41 -25.16 -13.36
C THR A 16 -9.30 -23.93 -13.42
N ALA A 17 -10.52 -24.09 -13.91
CA ALA A 17 -11.57 -23.05 -13.86
C ALA A 17 -11.72 -22.42 -12.47
N ARG A 18 -11.32 -23.12 -11.42
CA ARG A 18 -11.31 -22.69 -10.03
C ARG A 18 -10.30 -21.58 -9.71
N GLU A 19 -9.11 -21.60 -10.30
CA GLU A 19 -8.13 -20.51 -10.10
C GLU A 19 -8.64 -19.21 -10.71
N VAL A 20 -9.32 -19.31 -11.84
CA VAL A 20 -9.98 -18.17 -12.49
C VAL A 20 -11.13 -17.65 -11.64
N ASP A 21 -11.93 -18.55 -11.04
CA ASP A 21 -13.03 -18.16 -10.15
C ASP A 21 -12.53 -17.50 -8.87
N PHE A 22 -11.46 -18.00 -8.28
CA PHE A 22 -10.81 -17.39 -7.11
C PHE A 22 -10.35 -15.96 -7.41
N VAL A 23 -9.66 -15.73 -8.51
CA VAL A 23 -9.22 -14.39 -8.93
C VAL A 23 -10.41 -13.46 -9.18
N THR A 24 -11.48 -13.98 -9.77
CA THR A 24 -12.71 -13.22 -10.04
C THR A 24 -13.43 -12.84 -8.74
N ARG A 25 -13.53 -13.75 -7.78
CA ARG A 25 -14.09 -13.47 -6.45
C ARG A 25 -13.25 -12.48 -5.68
N PHE A 26 -11.94 -12.64 -5.69
CA PHE A 26 -11.01 -11.71 -5.09
C PHE A 26 -11.20 -10.29 -5.62
N ALA A 27 -11.38 -10.12 -6.91
CA ALA A 27 -11.61 -8.83 -7.54
C ALA A 27 -12.99 -8.21 -7.19
N ARG A 28 -14.02 -9.03 -6.91
CA ARG A 28 -15.37 -8.53 -6.59
C ARG A 28 -15.52 -8.04 -5.15
N ASN A 29 -14.88 -8.68 -4.20
CA ASN A 29 -15.04 -8.40 -2.77
C ASN A 29 -14.11 -7.26 -2.27
N TRP A 30 -13.60 -6.45 -3.17
CA TRP A 30 -12.59 -5.44 -2.86
C TRP A 30 -13.15 -4.03 -2.61
N ASP A 31 -14.39 -3.90 -2.17
CA ASP A 31 -15.03 -2.59 -2.08
C ASP A 31 -14.32 -1.66 -1.10
N SER A 32 -13.95 -2.11 0.10
CA SER A 32 -13.21 -1.30 1.07
C SER A 32 -11.79 -0.95 0.60
N LEU A 33 -11.08 -1.90 0.00
CA LEU A 33 -9.75 -1.64 -0.56
C LEU A 33 -9.83 -0.82 -1.85
N ARG A 34 -10.90 -0.97 -2.63
CA ARG A 34 -11.15 -0.16 -3.83
C ARG A 34 -11.40 1.30 -3.50
N GLU A 35 -12.07 1.58 -2.39
CA GLU A 35 -12.25 2.94 -1.88
C GLU A 35 -10.88 3.55 -1.53
N ILE A 36 -10.04 2.83 -0.78
CA ILE A 36 -8.67 3.25 -0.46
C ILE A 36 -7.84 3.43 -1.73
N LEU A 37 -7.87 2.47 -2.66
CA LEU A 37 -7.14 2.53 -3.93
C LEU A 37 -7.68 3.60 -4.88
N GLY A 38 -8.98 3.95 -4.80
CA GLY A 38 -9.58 5.04 -5.57
C GLY A 38 -9.02 6.41 -5.19
N ILE A 39 -8.56 6.57 -3.96
CA ILE A 39 -7.90 7.78 -3.47
C ILE A 39 -6.44 7.86 -3.94
N MET A 40 -5.82 6.70 -4.21
CA MET A 40 -4.43 6.59 -4.61
C MET A 40 -4.30 6.32 -6.11
N ARG A 41 -3.12 6.61 -6.65
CA ARG A 41 -2.73 6.22 -8.01
C ARG A 41 -1.80 5.00 -7.95
N PRO A 42 -2.32 3.77 -8.03
CA PRO A 42 -1.49 2.59 -7.95
C PRO A 42 -0.55 2.49 -9.17
N ILE A 43 0.72 2.19 -8.91
CA ILE A 43 1.73 1.95 -9.92
C ILE A 43 1.98 0.45 -10.00
N ARG A 44 1.78 -0.14 -11.18
CA ARG A 44 2.13 -1.54 -11.43
C ARG A 44 3.63 -1.65 -11.68
N LYS A 45 4.27 -2.54 -10.97
CA LYS A 45 5.69 -2.85 -11.11
C LYS A 45 5.91 -4.36 -11.08
N GLU A 46 6.96 -4.81 -11.75
CA GLU A 46 7.37 -6.20 -11.70
C GLU A 46 8.10 -6.52 -10.39
N PRO A 47 8.02 -7.78 -9.90
CA PRO A 47 8.80 -8.23 -8.75
C PRO A 47 10.31 -8.01 -8.98
N GLY A 48 11.03 -7.65 -7.92
CA GLY A 48 12.45 -7.33 -7.99
C GLY A 48 12.76 -5.91 -8.51
N SER A 49 11.72 -5.14 -8.90
CA SER A 49 11.94 -3.74 -9.29
C SER A 49 12.02 -2.83 -8.05
N VAL A 50 12.94 -1.87 -8.09
CA VAL A 50 13.09 -0.86 -7.05
C VAL A 50 12.49 0.45 -7.53
N LEU A 51 11.58 1.01 -6.75
CA LEU A 51 11.09 2.37 -6.94
C LEU A 51 12.13 3.36 -6.42
N LYS A 52 12.40 4.41 -7.20
CA LYS A 52 13.33 5.46 -6.82
C LYS A 52 12.64 6.81 -6.90
N SER A 53 12.80 7.63 -5.87
CA SER A 53 12.40 9.03 -5.87
C SER A 53 13.60 9.90 -6.16
N LYS A 54 13.45 10.87 -7.06
CA LYS A 54 14.49 11.86 -7.36
C LYS A 54 14.01 13.23 -6.88
N THR A 55 14.81 13.86 -6.03
CA THR A 55 14.57 15.21 -5.56
C THR A 55 15.73 16.10 -6.00
N ALA A 56 15.41 17.17 -6.74
CA ALA A 56 16.39 18.16 -7.14
C ALA A 56 16.33 19.34 -6.20
N SER A 57 17.46 19.77 -5.71
CA SER A 57 17.64 21.02 -4.96
C SER A 57 18.59 21.93 -5.71
N VAL A 58 18.28 23.22 -5.73
CA VAL A 58 19.11 24.23 -6.38
C VAL A 58 19.51 25.26 -5.35
N THR A 59 20.80 25.55 -5.26
CA THR A 59 21.32 26.65 -4.48
C THR A 59 21.65 27.77 -5.45
N LEU A 60 20.81 28.80 -5.43
CA LEU A 60 21.04 30.00 -6.25
C LEU A 60 22.15 30.88 -5.61
N GLN A 61 23.07 31.30 -6.43
CA GLN A 61 24.04 32.30 -6.06
C GLN A 61 23.45 33.72 -6.25
N SER A 62 24.06 34.71 -5.64
CA SER A 62 23.62 36.09 -5.79
C SER A 62 23.66 36.51 -7.26
N GLY A 63 22.54 37.00 -7.75
CA GLY A 63 22.47 37.62 -9.09
C GLY A 63 22.81 39.09 -9.12
N THR A 64 23.09 39.67 -7.92
CA THR A 64 23.49 41.10 -7.81
C THR A 64 25.01 41.16 -7.89
N VAL A 65 25.52 41.46 -9.08
CA VAL A 65 26.95 41.63 -9.35
C VAL A 65 27.17 43.03 -9.89
N GLY A 66 28.35 43.59 -9.62
CA GLY A 66 28.77 44.88 -10.15
C GLY A 66 29.02 44.83 -11.67
N GLU A 67 29.07 45.98 -12.30
CA GLU A 67 29.38 46.09 -13.71
C GLU A 67 30.81 45.58 -13.98
N GLY A 68 30.93 44.57 -14.83
CA GLY A 68 32.20 43.92 -15.17
C GLY A 68 32.61 42.77 -14.24
N GLU A 69 31.79 42.40 -13.24
CA GLU A 69 32.03 41.25 -12.39
C GLU A 69 31.44 39.96 -12.97
N GLU A 70 32.09 38.83 -12.70
CA GLU A 70 31.63 37.51 -13.14
C GLU A 70 30.41 37.06 -12.32
N ILE A 71 29.35 36.59 -13.01
CA ILE A 71 28.15 36.03 -12.38
C ILE A 71 28.46 34.63 -11.86
N PRO A 72 28.38 34.37 -10.53
CA PRO A 72 28.67 33.05 -9.99
C PRO A 72 27.64 32.01 -10.40
N TYR A 73 28.11 30.81 -10.74
CA TYR A 73 27.24 29.69 -11.16
C TYR A 73 26.44 29.14 -9.99
N SER A 74 25.13 28.98 -10.20
CA SER A 74 24.25 28.28 -9.29
C SER A 74 24.40 26.74 -9.41
N LYS A 75 24.41 26.06 -8.28
CA LYS A 75 24.60 24.62 -8.25
C LYS A 75 23.27 23.88 -8.07
N ALA A 76 22.98 22.93 -8.97
CA ALA A 76 21.90 21.98 -8.83
C ALA A 76 22.43 20.63 -8.33
N THR A 77 21.77 20.05 -7.34
CA THR A 77 22.07 18.72 -6.81
C THR A 77 20.83 17.86 -6.91
N VAL A 78 20.96 16.67 -7.49
CA VAL A 78 19.89 15.67 -7.58
C VAL A 78 20.22 14.55 -6.59
N VAL A 79 19.31 14.31 -5.66
CA VAL A 79 19.39 13.19 -4.72
C VAL A 79 18.39 12.14 -5.14
N GLU A 80 18.87 10.90 -5.31
CA GLU A 80 18.06 9.73 -5.58
C GLU A 80 17.88 8.93 -4.29
N THR A 81 16.63 8.71 -3.90
CA THR A 81 16.29 7.89 -2.73
C THR A 81 15.60 6.63 -3.20
N PRO A 82 16.23 5.45 -3.07
CA PRO A 82 15.58 4.19 -3.36
C PRO A 82 14.54 3.87 -2.28
N TYR A 83 13.41 3.30 -2.68
CA TYR A 83 12.46 2.64 -1.79
C TYR A 83 12.80 1.15 -1.67
N GLU A 84 12.11 0.46 -0.78
CA GLU A 84 12.28 -0.99 -0.63
C GLU A 84 11.99 -1.73 -1.93
N GLU A 85 12.71 -2.84 -2.13
CA GLU A 85 12.50 -3.73 -3.26
C GLU A 85 11.12 -4.39 -3.17
N MET A 86 10.44 -4.52 -4.28
CA MET A 86 9.15 -5.18 -4.35
C MET A 86 9.34 -6.70 -4.29
N THR A 87 8.95 -7.29 -3.16
CA THR A 87 8.99 -8.73 -2.93
C THR A 87 7.62 -9.36 -3.21
N VAL A 88 7.63 -10.62 -3.67
CA VAL A 88 6.41 -11.42 -3.84
C VAL A 88 6.18 -12.25 -2.59
N GLU A 89 5.03 -12.07 -1.98
CA GLU A 89 4.58 -12.94 -0.91
C GLU A 89 3.70 -14.05 -1.46
N LYS A 90 3.93 -15.24 -0.97
CA LYS A 90 3.23 -16.45 -1.41
C LYS A 90 2.49 -17.04 -0.23
N TYR A 91 1.20 -17.23 -0.40
CA TYR A 91 0.34 -17.87 0.60
C TYR A 91 -0.15 -19.20 0.07
N ALA A 92 -0.18 -20.22 0.92
CA ALA A 92 -0.67 -21.55 0.60
C ALA A 92 -1.81 -21.92 1.53
N LYS A 93 -2.80 -22.60 0.98
CA LYS A 93 -3.96 -23.14 1.71
C LYS A 93 -4.07 -24.63 1.43
N ALA A 94 -4.36 -25.40 2.46
CA ALA A 94 -4.64 -26.82 2.36
C ALA A 94 -5.96 -27.15 3.06
N VAL A 95 -6.76 -28.03 2.47
CA VAL A 95 -7.97 -28.60 3.07
C VAL A 95 -7.77 -30.08 3.25
N SER A 96 -8.09 -30.63 4.43
CA SER A 96 -7.91 -32.05 4.71
C SER A 96 -8.96 -32.89 3.99
N ILE A 97 -8.58 -34.10 3.60
CA ILE A 97 -9.49 -35.08 2.98
C ILE A 97 -10.63 -35.44 3.95
N GLU A 98 -10.36 -35.44 5.25
CA GLU A 98 -11.37 -35.73 6.28
C GLU A 98 -12.46 -34.66 6.33
N SER A 99 -12.06 -33.37 6.23
CA SER A 99 -13.00 -32.27 6.14
C SER A 99 -13.88 -32.36 4.87
N ILE A 100 -13.27 -32.72 3.76
CA ILE A 100 -14.00 -32.93 2.49
C ILE A 100 -14.98 -34.09 2.60
N LYS A 101 -14.62 -35.21 3.26
CA LYS A 101 -15.51 -36.35 3.47
C LYS A 101 -16.66 -36.02 4.41
N THR A 102 -16.43 -35.20 5.42
CA THR A 102 -17.45 -34.87 6.44
C THR A 102 -18.44 -33.82 5.95
N TYR A 103 -18.00 -32.79 5.25
CA TYR A 103 -18.84 -31.65 4.89
C TYR A 103 -19.14 -31.54 3.39
N GLY A 104 -18.54 -32.39 2.56
CA GLY A 104 -18.56 -32.27 1.11
C GLY A 104 -17.51 -31.29 0.58
N TYR A 105 -17.12 -31.49 -0.67
CA TYR A 105 -16.06 -30.74 -1.32
C TYR A 105 -16.38 -29.22 -1.42
N ASP A 106 -17.56 -28.92 -1.93
CA ASP A 106 -17.93 -27.52 -2.21
C ASP A 106 -18.06 -26.69 -0.93
N VAL A 107 -18.59 -27.27 0.15
CA VAL A 107 -18.75 -26.59 1.44
C VAL A 107 -17.39 -26.41 2.12
N ALA A 108 -16.60 -27.48 2.25
CA ALA A 108 -15.30 -27.43 2.94
C ALA A 108 -14.31 -26.49 2.25
N VAL A 109 -14.35 -26.45 0.93
CA VAL A 109 -13.46 -25.60 0.13
C VAL A 109 -14.00 -24.18 -0.04
N GLY A 110 -15.30 -24.03 -0.35
CA GLY A 110 -15.92 -22.72 -0.57
C GLY A 110 -15.84 -21.81 0.64
N MET A 111 -16.30 -22.29 1.82
CA MET A 111 -16.24 -21.49 3.05
C MET A 111 -14.83 -21.10 3.44
N THR A 112 -13.87 -22.02 3.25
CA THR A 112 -12.47 -21.73 3.57
C THR A 112 -11.82 -20.81 2.53
N ASP A 113 -12.29 -20.80 1.27
CA ASP A 113 -11.83 -19.87 0.24
C ASP A 113 -12.26 -18.43 0.58
N ASP A 114 -13.51 -18.25 0.97
CA ASP A 114 -14.02 -16.93 1.34
C ASP A 114 -13.28 -16.37 2.57
N ALA A 115 -13.09 -17.17 3.63
CA ALA A 115 -12.33 -16.79 4.80
C ALA A 115 -10.87 -16.41 4.46
N PHE A 116 -10.25 -17.16 3.57
CA PHE A 116 -8.89 -16.88 3.11
C PHE A 116 -8.80 -15.57 2.30
N LEU A 117 -9.81 -15.31 1.47
CA LEU A 117 -9.92 -14.04 0.73
C LEU A 117 -10.05 -12.85 1.65
N TYR A 118 -10.93 -12.91 2.66
CA TYR A 118 -11.10 -11.84 3.63
C TYR A 118 -9.80 -11.56 4.40
N GLU A 119 -9.11 -12.60 4.84
CA GLU A 119 -7.83 -12.42 5.55
C GLU A 119 -6.75 -11.80 4.67
N LEU A 120 -6.69 -12.17 3.38
CA LEU A 120 -5.77 -11.52 2.43
C LEU A 120 -6.08 -10.04 2.24
N GLN A 121 -7.35 -9.69 2.12
CA GLN A 121 -7.78 -8.30 1.97
C GLN A 121 -7.45 -7.48 3.22
N ASP A 122 -7.73 -8.04 4.39
CA ASP A 122 -7.44 -7.41 5.67
C ASP A 122 -5.93 -7.24 5.88
N ASN A 123 -5.12 -8.22 5.47
CA ASN A 123 -3.66 -8.11 5.51
C ASN A 123 -3.15 -6.95 4.64
N VAL A 124 -3.66 -6.79 3.42
CA VAL A 124 -3.28 -5.66 2.55
C VAL A 124 -3.68 -4.33 3.20
N THR A 125 -4.88 -4.26 3.76
CA THR A 125 -5.38 -3.06 4.45
C THR A 125 -4.54 -2.73 5.69
N ARG A 126 -4.23 -3.72 6.53
CA ARG A 126 -3.34 -3.54 7.71
C ARG A 126 -1.95 -3.06 7.31
N ARG A 127 -1.37 -3.59 6.24
CA ARG A 127 -0.07 -3.14 5.72
C ARG A 127 -0.11 -1.72 5.23
N PHE A 128 -1.17 -1.34 4.55
CA PHE A 128 -1.35 0.04 4.11
C PHE A 128 -1.35 1.00 5.31
N TYR A 129 -2.12 0.74 6.35
CA TYR A 129 -2.13 1.56 7.56
C TYR A 129 -0.80 1.50 8.32
N SER A 130 -0.16 0.34 8.40
CA SER A 130 1.16 0.20 8.98
C SER A 130 2.19 1.08 8.26
N TYR A 131 2.15 1.10 6.94
CA TYR A 131 3.01 1.97 6.14
C TYR A 131 2.71 3.46 6.36
N LEU A 132 1.46 3.85 6.44
CA LEU A 132 1.09 5.24 6.77
C LEU A 132 1.65 5.67 8.13
N ASN A 133 1.65 4.79 9.12
CA ASN A 133 2.19 5.04 10.45
C ASN A 133 3.72 5.20 10.50
N THR A 134 4.45 4.84 9.45
CA THR A 134 5.90 5.10 9.36
C THR A 134 6.22 6.56 9.04
N GLY A 135 5.21 7.38 8.78
CA GLY A 135 5.36 8.79 8.48
C GLY A 135 6.04 9.57 9.62
N THR A 136 7.02 10.39 9.25
CA THR A 136 7.81 11.19 10.22
C THR A 136 7.18 12.54 10.58
N LEU A 137 6.12 12.94 9.87
CA LEU A 137 5.41 14.20 10.12
C LEU A 137 4.33 13.99 11.19
N THR A 138 4.74 13.98 12.45
CA THR A 138 3.83 13.79 13.58
C THR A 138 3.32 15.11 14.13
N SER A 139 2.10 15.13 14.65
CA SER A 139 1.50 16.25 15.35
C SER A 139 0.83 15.75 16.62
N SER A 140 1.12 16.41 17.75
CA SER A 140 0.45 16.12 19.02
C SER A 140 -0.22 17.41 19.47
N GLU A 141 -1.53 17.39 19.57
CA GLU A 141 -2.34 18.55 19.90
C GLU A 141 -3.40 18.16 20.95
N THR A 142 -3.91 19.16 21.68
CA THR A 142 -4.85 18.93 22.78
C THR A 142 -6.28 18.66 22.32
N THR A 143 -6.63 19.05 21.11
CA THR A 143 -7.96 18.84 20.54
C THR A 143 -7.88 18.14 19.19
N TRP A 144 -8.85 17.32 18.89
CA TRP A 144 -8.92 16.52 17.68
C TRP A 144 -8.96 17.37 16.41
N GLN A 145 -9.78 18.43 16.39
CA GLN A 145 -9.85 19.35 15.25
C GLN A 145 -8.50 20.01 15.00
N ARG A 146 -7.81 20.43 16.05
CA ARG A 146 -6.49 21.05 15.92
C ARG A 146 -5.45 20.06 15.44
N ALA A 147 -5.49 18.81 15.91
CA ALA A 147 -4.60 17.74 15.44
C ALA A 147 -4.75 17.51 13.94
N LEU A 148 -5.99 17.40 13.43
CA LEU A 148 -6.27 17.24 12.01
C LEU A 148 -5.82 18.44 11.19
N ALA A 149 -6.11 19.66 11.66
CA ALA A 149 -5.71 20.90 10.97
C ALA A 149 -4.19 21.02 10.89
N MET A 150 -3.48 20.72 11.97
CA MET A 150 -2.02 20.77 12.03
C MET A 150 -1.38 19.67 11.18
N ALA A 151 -1.91 18.45 11.20
CA ALA A 151 -1.44 17.36 10.35
C ALA A 151 -1.56 17.75 8.87
N LYS A 152 -2.71 18.25 8.43
CA LYS A 152 -2.93 18.76 7.08
C LYS A 152 -1.95 19.89 6.74
N GLY A 153 -1.79 20.85 7.64
CA GLY A 153 -0.89 21.98 7.46
C GLY A 153 0.58 21.56 7.28
N ARG A 154 1.04 20.59 8.08
CA ARG A 154 2.42 20.05 7.99
C ARG A 154 2.65 19.33 6.66
N VAL A 155 1.69 18.53 6.18
CA VAL A 155 1.77 17.89 4.87
C VAL A 155 1.89 18.93 3.76
N ILE A 156 1.01 19.93 3.75
CA ILE A 156 1.03 21.01 2.75
C ILE A 156 2.38 21.77 2.79
N ASN A 157 2.85 22.09 3.98
CA ASN A 157 4.12 22.80 4.15
C ASN A 157 5.31 21.97 3.64
N LYS A 158 5.31 20.66 3.92
CA LYS A 158 6.37 19.77 3.44
C LYS A 158 6.41 19.71 1.91
N PHE A 159 5.23 19.65 1.25
CA PHE A 159 5.16 19.67 -0.21
C PHE A 159 5.62 20.99 -0.80
N LYS A 160 5.29 22.13 -0.16
CA LYS A 160 5.83 23.45 -0.55
C LYS A 160 7.35 23.51 -0.49
N GLN A 161 7.96 22.93 0.57
CA GLN A 161 9.42 22.89 0.71
C GLN A 161 10.12 22.13 -0.43
N ILE A 162 9.44 21.15 -1.03
CA ILE A 162 9.95 20.40 -2.19
C ILE A 162 9.41 20.94 -3.53
N HIS A 163 8.90 22.16 -3.53
CA HIS A 163 8.35 22.87 -4.70
C HIS A 163 7.22 22.08 -5.43
N ARG A 164 6.40 21.37 -4.66
CA ARG A 164 5.22 20.67 -5.18
C ARG A 164 3.94 21.25 -4.59
N THR A 165 2.90 21.29 -5.42
CA THR A 165 1.56 21.74 -5.00
C THR A 165 0.73 20.54 -4.57
N VAL A 166 0.03 20.68 -3.44
CA VAL A 166 -0.94 19.70 -2.95
C VAL A 166 -2.31 20.10 -3.45
N THR A 167 -2.95 19.22 -4.21
CA THR A 167 -4.31 19.45 -4.74
C THR A 167 -5.38 19.00 -3.74
N ASN A 168 -5.13 17.87 -3.06
CA ASN A 168 -6.05 17.32 -2.07
C ASN A 168 -5.27 16.59 -0.98
N VAL A 169 -5.80 16.59 0.25
CA VAL A 169 -5.27 15.83 1.38
C VAL A 169 -6.41 14.98 1.93
N VAL A 170 -6.22 13.67 1.92
CA VAL A 170 -7.15 12.71 2.49
C VAL A 170 -6.62 12.26 3.83
N GLY A 171 -7.46 12.30 4.86
CA GLY A 171 -7.14 11.81 6.20
C GLY A 171 -7.83 10.48 6.44
N PHE A 172 -7.09 9.54 7.01
CA PHE A 172 -7.64 8.29 7.54
C PHE A 172 -7.71 8.41 9.06
N VAL A 173 -8.84 8.07 9.60
CA VAL A 173 -9.13 8.21 11.02
C VAL A 173 -9.66 6.89 11.56
N ASN A 174 -9.28 6.57 12.80
CA ASN A 174 -9.89 5.45 13.50
C ASN A 174 -11.36 5.77 13.80
N VAL A 175 -12.24 4.87 13.43
CA VAL A 175 -13.69 5.03 13.61
C VAL A 175 -14.05 5.18 15.09
N LEU A 176 -13.42 4.41 15.97
CA LEU A 176 -13.69 4.47 17.40
C LEU A 176 -13.31 5.83 17.99
N ASP A 177 -12.14 6.36 17.64
CA ASP A 177 -11.69 7.67 18.10
C ASP A 177 -12.58 8.80 17.57
N LEU A 178 -13.11 8.62 16.34
CA LEU A 178 -14.06 9.58 15.75
C LEU A 178 -15.38 9.60 16.52
N TYR A 179 -15.95 8.44 16.82
CA TYR A 179 -17.22 8.35 17.56
C TYR A 179 -17.07 8.78 19.01
N ASP A 180 -15.95 8.46 19.67
CA ASP A 180 -15.65 8.96 21.01
C ASP A 180 -15.58 10.50 21.03
N TYR A 181 -15.00 11.10 20.01
CA TYR A 181 -14.96 12.55 19.86
C TYR A 181 -16.35 13.16 19.57
N LEU A 182 -17.18 12.52 18.79
CA LEU A 182 -18.53 13.00 18.46
C LEU A 182 -19.49 12.85 19.65
N GLY A 183 -19.20 11.96 20.59
CA GLY A 183 -20.00 11.72 21.79
C GLY A 183 -21.28 10.91 21.56
N ASP A 184 -21.30 10.11 20.50
CA ASP A 184 -22.38 9.17 20.17
C ASP A 184 -22.11 7.77 20.73
#